data_a1962d9dbcafaf3d2af1ddb3f607fef3
#
_entry.id   a1962d9dbcafaf3d2af1ddb3f607fef3
#
_cell.length_a   1.000
_cell.length_b   1.000
_cell.length_c   1.000
_cell.angle_alpha   90.00
_cell.angle_beta   90.00
_cell.angle_gamma   90.00
#
_symmetry.space_group_name_H-M   'P 1'
#
loop_
_entity.id
_entity.type
_entity.pdbx_description
1 polymer ?
#
loop_
_entity_poly.entity_id
_entity_poly.type
_entity_poly.pdbx_seq_one_letter_code
_entity_poly.pdbx_strand_id
1 'polypeptide(L)'
;MAVQLNYLAPEGWTPPRADEDYIIVQFKMQLAAGIGEDAFVEAAASVAAESSTGTWTKVEARADSGMSVADKYKALAYDIDRVNHLFKVAYPVDLFEPGNMSGYLAGPAGNIAGMKMVQGLRIFDMRWPRSFVLSFPGPRWGVDGLREMLGHTDKHPIMGTVPKPKVGRTAQEQAQLARRLWTAGDGSYEFIKDDENLTDLPFNKFDDRVREVLAVQRELEAKGGAKKLYLCNLTHSNLDIMLARAELIKQSGGRVMMIDAVTTGMTAVHTMRLKNPGLFIHAHRAMHGFITRESGPGIRGEGSLWGFSISMLTLAKIYRLLGVDSLHVGSPKAKMQDYGESELINSAMHPEEVNGTDPYTQFHVTAEEFQTIHAISRDETAANPSFHSLGQKWYGLKPVWSVASGGLHPGVLDTVVEKLGHDIFIQLGGGVLGHPDGAEAGVMAALQARQAIMSGQRITEYAKANPGSALAAAVKLWGTEPKIVY
;
A
#
# COMPACT_ATOMS: atom_id res chain seq x y z
N MET A 1 -28.88 16.15 -22.03
CA MET A 1 -27.61 16.05 -22.76
C MET A 1 -26.78 17.35 -22.75
N ALA A 2 -27.29 18.50 -23.20
CA ALA A 2 -26.48 19.75 -23.26
C ALA A 2 -25.95 20.32 -21.90
N VAL A 3 -26.52 19.94 -20.76
CA VAL A 3 -26.18 20.51 -19.45
C VAL A 3 -24.81 20.03 -18.94
N GLN A 4 -24.40 18.82 -19.30
CA GLN A 4 -23.17 18.20 -18.76
C GLN A 4 -21.90 18.70 -19.48
N LEU A 5 -21.99 19.18 -20.70
CA LEU A 5 -20.84 19.71 -21.48
C LEU A 5 -20.16 20.93 -20.81
N ASN A 6 -20.85 21.61 -19.90
CA ASN A 6 -20.23 22.69 -19.08
C ASN A 6 -19.13 22.19 -18.12
N TYR A 7 -19.02 20.89 -17.92
CA TYR A 7 -17.97 20.23 -17.12
C TYR A 7 -16.86 19.61 -17.97
N LEU A 8 -16.84 19.93 -19.27
CA LEU A 8 -15.76 19.59 -20.18
C LEU A 8 -14.83 20.79 -20.33
N ALA A 9 -13.54 20.57 -20.20
CA ALA A 9 -12.54 21.59 -20.47
C ALA A 9 -12.41 21.84 -22.00
N PRO A 10 -12.02 23.06 -22.42
CA PRO A 10 -11.67 23.31 -23.81
C PRO A 10 -10.55 22.37 -24.30
N GLU A 11 -10.53 22.11 -25.61
CA GLU A 11 -9.46 21.29 -26.22
C GLU A 11 -8.06 21.87 -25.92
N GLY A 12 -7.13 21.01 -25.53
CA GLY A 12 -5.77 21.40 -25.17
C GLY A 12 -5.63 22.10 -23.81
N TRP A 13 -6.72 22.25 -23.05
CA TRP A 13 -6.66 22.85 -21.72
C TRP A 13 -5.95 21.92 -20.74
N THR A 14 -5.12 22.53 -19.88
CA THR A 14 -4.53 21.90 -18.71
C THR A 14 -4.79 22.76 -17.49
N PRO A 15 -4.96 22.18 -16.29
CA PRO A 15 -5.24 22.98 -15.08
C PRO A 15 -4.08 23.94 -14.80
N PRO A 16 -4.35 25.26 -14.82
CA PRO A 16 -3.32 26.25 -14.47
C PRO A 16 -2.96 26.07 -13.00
N ARG A 17 -1.64 26.22 -12.67
CA ARG A 17 -1.17 26.07 -11.28
C ARG A 17 -1.66 24.77 -10.61
N ALA A 18 -1.58 23.64 -11.34
CA ALA A 18 -2.12 22.36 -10.89
C ALA A 18 -1.58 21.93 -9.49
N ASP A 19 -0.34 22.31 -9.13
CA ASP A 19 0.28 22.00 -7.82
C ASP A 19 -0.28 22.85 -6.66
N GLU A 20 -1.06 23.88 -6.96
CA GLU A 20 -1.59 24.81 -5.98
C GLU A 20 -3.12 24.77 -5.88
N ASP A 21 -3.81 24.74 -7.03
CA ASP A 21 -5.23 25.04 -7.09
C ASP A 21 -6.12 23.82 -7.39
N TYR A 22 -5.55 22.69 -7.88
CA TYR A 22 -6.35 21.57 -8.33
C TYR A 22 -5.92 20.22 -7.77
N ILE A 23 -6.92 19.43 -7.41
CA ILE A 23 -6.77 17.98 -7.24
C ILE A 23 -7.04 17.32 -8.59
N ILE A 24 -6.14 16.45 -9.04
CA ILE A 24 -6.27 15.74 -10.32
C ILE A 24 -6.57 14.27 -10.03
N VAL A 25 -7.57 13.72 -10.69
CA VAL A 25 -7.91 12.30 -10.62
C VAL A 25 -7.86 11.70 -12.02
N GLN A 26 -7.10 10.62 -12.16
CA GLN A 26 -7.02 9.83 -13.39
C GLN A 26 -8.03 8.69 -13.34
N PHE A 27 -8.95 8.68 -14.29
CA PHE A 27 -9.96 7.65 -14.41
C PHE A 27 -9.76 6.78 -15.64
N LYS A 28 -10.17 5.51 -15.53
CA LYS A 28 -10.48 4.63 -16.66
C LYS A 28 -11.95 4.27 -16.57
N MET A 29 -12.66 4.35 -17.70
CA MET A 29 -14.11 4.16 -17.72
C MET A 29 -14.54 3.22 -18.83
N GLN A 30 -15.48 2.33 -18.52
CA GLN A 30 -16.21 1.52 -19.48
C GLN A 30 -17.66 2.01 -19.56
N LEU A 31 -18.10 2.32 -20.76
CA LEU A 31 -19.49 2.69 -21.00
C LEU A 31 -20.42 1.48 -20.86
N ALA A 32 -21.67 1.73 -20.49
CA ALA A 32 -22.69 0.70 -20.41
C ALA A 32 -23.02 0.13 -21.81
N ALA A 33 -23.40 -1.13 -21.85
CA ALA A 33 -23.75 -1.80 -23.09
C ALA A 33 -24.88 -1.05 -23.83
N GLY A 34 -24.71 -0.87 -25.12
CA GLY A 34 -25.64 -0.14 -25.97
C GLY A 34 -25.43 1.39 -26.06
N ILE A 35 -24.47 1.92 -25.29
CA ILE A 35 -24.01 3.30 -25.43
C ILE A 35 -22.81 3.31 -26.38
N GLY A 36 -22.92 4.10 -27.48
CA GLY A 36 -21.83 4.19 -28.47
C GLY A 36 -20.59 4.91 -27.89
N GLU A 37 -19.41 4.59 -28.40
CA GLU A 37 -18.14 5.21 -28.00
C GLU A 37 -18.11 6.73 -28.20
N ASP A 38 -18.93 7.26 -29.10
CA ASP A 38 -19.09 8.71 -29.30
C ASP A 38 -19.58 9.44 -28.05
N ALA A 39 -20.28 8.74 -27.15
CA ALA A 39 -20.74 9.27 -25.87
C ALA A 39 -19.66 9.33 -24.76
N PHE A 40 -18.44 8.84 -25.01
CA PHE A 40 -17.38 8.79 -24.00
C PHE A 40 -17.04 10.17 -23.41
N VAL A 41 -16.95 11.19 -24.25
CA VAL A 41 -16.66 12.57 -23.80
C VAL A 41 -17.78 13.13 -22.93
N GLU A 42 -19.04 12.88 -23.31
CA GLU A 42 -20.21 13.29 -22.52
C GLU A 42 -20.26 12.53 -21.17
N ALA A 43 -19.91 11.25 -21.18
CA ALA A 43 -19.82 10.44 -19.96
C ALA A 43 -18.71 10.96 -19.02
N ALA A 44 -17.54 11.30 -19.53
CA ALA A 44 -16.46 11.90 -18.76
C ALA A 44 -16.87 13.25 -18.14
N ALA A 45 -17.54 14.12 -18.92
CA ALA A 45 -18.09 15.37 -18.41
C ALA A 45 -19.18 15.13 -17.35
N SER A 46 -19.99 14.09 -17.51
CA SER A 46 -21.01 13.69 -16.53
C SER A 46 -20.39 13.18 -15.23
N VAL A 47 -19.28 12.44 -15.28
CA VAL A 47 -18.50 12.05 -14.09
C VAL A 47 -17.98 13.30 -13.37
N ALA A 48 -17.41 14.27 -14.09
CA ALA A 48 -16.93 15.52 -13.48
C ALA A 48 -18.09 16.33 -12.85
N ALA A 49 -19.24 16.35 -13.48
CA ALA A 49 -20.43 17.03 -12.96
C ALA A 49 -20.94 16.39 -11.67
N GLU A 50 -21.22 15.09 -11.69
CA GLU A 50 -21.79 14.35 -10.55
C GLU A 50 -20.83 14.30 -9.35
N SER A 51 -19.52 14.31 -9.58
CA SER A 51 -18.51 14.31 -8.52
C SER A 51 -18.14 15.70 -8.00
N SER A 52 -18.79 16.77 -8.47
CA SER A 52 -18.52 18.15 -8.03
C SER A 52 -19.79 18.94 -7.73
N THR A 53 -20.19 19.83 -8.63
CA THR A 53 -21.32 20.77 -8.41
C THR A 53 -22.52 20.50 -9.29
N GLY A 54 -22.44 19.52 -10.19
CA GLY A 54 -23.49 19.19 -11.16
C GLY A 54 -24.63 18.35 -10.61
N THR A 55 -25.67 18.27 -11.40
CA THR A 55 -26.83 17.38 -11.18
C THR A 55 -27.40 16.97 -12.52
N TRP A 56 -28.33 16.00 -12.55
CA TRP A 56 -28.95 15.44 -13.74
C TRP A 56 -29.81 16.44 -14.52
N THR A 57 -30.15 17.60 -13.94
CA THR A 57 -30.99 18.64 -14.54
C THR A 57 -30.36 20.02 -14.43
N LYS A 58 -30.78 20.94 -15.30
CA LYS A 58 -30.40 22.33 -15.20
C LYS A 58 -31.06 22.94 -13.96
N VAL A 59 -30.26 23.42 -13.01
CA VAL A 59 -30.74 24.20 -11.88
C VAL A 59 -30.55 25.67 -12.21
N GLU A 60 -31.63 26.44 -12.18
CA GLU A 60 -31.53 27.88 -12.30
C GLU A 60 -30.93 28.47 -11.03
N ALA A 61 -29.69 28.95 -11.13
CA ALA A 61 -29.10 29.76 -10.05
C ALA A 61 -29.91 31.06 -9.93
N ARG A 62 -30.36 31.42 -8.73
CA ARG A 62 -31.02 32.70 -8.48
C ARG A 62 -30.09 33.83 -8.92
N ALA A 63 -30.62 34.75 -9.73
CA ALA A 63 -29.89 35.76 -10.48
C ALA A 63 -29.23 36.88 -9.64
N ASP A 64 -29.15 36.77 -8.32
CA ASP A 64 -28.84 37.91 -7.43
C ASP A 64 -27.35 38.15 -7.20
N SER A 65 -26.43 37.32 -7.71
CA SER A 65 -25.02 37.40 -7.33
C SER A 65 -23.96 37.22 -8.43
N GLY A 66 -24.26 37.46 -9.70
CA GLY A 66 -23.27 37.24 -10.75
C GLY A 66 -22.91 35.73 -10.89
N MET A 67 -21.70 35.39 -11.16
CA MET A 67 -21.28 33.99 -11.31
C MET A 67 -21.71 33.14 -10.08
N SER A 68 -22.49 32.07 -10.31
CA SER A 68 -22.94 31.22 -9.19
C SER A 68 -21.74 30.59 -8.51
N VAL A 69 -21.82 30.41 -7.19
CA VAL A 69 -20.77 29.73 -6.41
C VAL A 69 -20.44 28.36 -7.04
N ALA A 70 -21.44 27.69 -7.58
CA ALA A 70 -21.28 26.41 -8.28
C ALA A 70 -20.33 26.50 -9.48
N ASP A 71 -20.33 27.58 -10.25
CA ASP A 71 -19.44 27.73 -11.40
C ASP A 71 -17.97 27.87 -11.01
N LYS A 72 -17.72 28.47 -9.83
CA LYS A 72 -16.36 28.60 -9.28
C LYS A 72 -15.76 27.23 -8.89
N TYR A 73 -16.59 26.33 -8.39
CA TYR A 73 -16.14 25.05 -7.81
C TYR A 73 -16.39 23.85 -8.71
N LYS A 74 -16.89 24.04 -9.94
CA LYS A 74 -17.10 22.92 -10.87
C LYS A 74 -15.78 22.23 -11.24
N ALA A 75 -15.80 20.91 -11.25
CA ALA A 75 -14.68 20.14 -11.80
C ALA A 75 -14.74 20.11 -13.33
N LEU A 76 -13.60 19.90 -13.98
CA LEU A 76 -13.53 19.82 -15.44
C LEU A 76 -12.88 18.50 -15.86
N ALA A 77 -13.59 17.75 -16.73
CA ALA A 77 -13.01 16.62 -17.44
C ALA A 77 -12.10 17.13 -18.56
N TYR A 78 -10.89 16.55 -18.67
CA TYR A 78 -9.90 16.94 -19.67
C TYR A 78 -8.96 15.77 -19.99
N ASP A 79 -8.05 15.93 -20.94
CA ASP A 79 -7.07 14.93 -21.36
C ASP A 79 -7.76 13.57 -21.61
N ILE A 80 -8.72 13.60 -22.54
CA ILE A 80 -9.61 12.46 -22.80
C ILE A 80 -9.02 11.59 -23.91
N ASP A 81 -8.61 10.37 -23.55
CA ASP A 81 -8.18 9.32 -24.46
C ASP A 81 -9.29 8.29 -24.67
N ARG A 82 -10.00 8.41 -25.81
CA ARG A 82 -11.10 7.51 -26.16
C ARG A 82 -10.62 6.11 -26.51
N VAL A 83 -9.39 5.97 -26.99
CA VAL A 83 -8.83 4.67 -27.43
C VAL A 83 -8.51 3.79 -26.21
N ASN A 84 -7.90 4.38 -25.20
CA ASN A 84 -7.53 3.70 -23.97
C ASN A 84 -8.59 3.83 -22.86
N HIS A 85 -9.72 4.51 -23.15
CA HIS A 85 -10.81 4.75 -22.21
C HIS A 85 -10.40 5.54 -20.96
N LEU A 86 -9.44 6.46 -21.09
CA LEU A 86 -8.87 7.24 -20.02
C LEU A 86 -9.32 8.71 -20.08
N PHE A 87 -9.45 9.32 -18.92
CA PHE A 87 -9.64 10.76 -18.80
C PHE A 87 -9.20 11.25 -17.43
N LYS A 88 -8.96 12.55 -17.34
CA LYS A 88 -8.65 13.22 -16.08
C LYS A 88 -9.80 14.15 -15.69
N VAL A 89 -9.95 14.31 -14.37
CA VAL A 89 -10.82 15.35 -13.82
C VAL A 89 -9.99 16.24 -12.92
N ALA A 90 -10.06 17.55 -13.15
CA ALA A 90 -9.46 18.58 -12.32
C ALA A 90 -10.53 19.18 -11.40
N TYR A 91 -10.35 19.00 -10.10
CA TYR A 91 -11.23 19.54 -9.07
C TYR A 91 -10.56 20.75 -8.42
N PRO A 92 -11.21 21.94 -8.36
CA PRO A 92 -10.71 23.02 -7.53
C PRO A 92 -10.51 22.55 -6.09
N VAL A 93 -9.34 22.82 -5.50
CA VAL A 93 -9.02 22.31 -4.16
C VAL A 93 -9.98 22.84 -3.10
N ASP A 94 -10.47 24.06 -3.26
CA ASP A 94 -11.43 24.70 -2.36
C ASP A 94 -12.83 24.04 -2.35
N LEU A 95 -13.06 23.05 -3.21
CA LEU A 95 -14.26 22.21 -3.17
C LEU A 95 -14.28 21.29 -1.96
N PHE A 96 -13.13 21.05 -1.36
CA PHE A 96 -12.95 20.06 -0.30
C PHE A 96 -12.42 20.68 0.99
N GLU A 97 -12.91 20.16 2.11
CA GLU A 97 -12.44 20.54 3.43
C GLU A 97 -11.00 20.02 3.67
N PRO A 98 -10.05 20.90 4.01
CA PRO A 98 -8.68 20.48 4.30
C PRO A 98 -8.61 19.46 5.46
N GLY A 99 -7.79 18.43 5.31
CA GLY A 99 -7.62 17.38 6.34
C GLY A 99 -8.78 16.39 6.46
N ASN A 100 -9.80 16.49 5.61
CA ASN A 100 -10.97 15.59 5.63
C ASN A 100 -10.97 14.63 4.44
N MET A 101 -10.24 13.51 4.56
CA MET A 101 -10.17 12.48 3.52
C MET A 101 -11.52 11.83 3.24
N SER A 102 -12.34 11.63 4.27
CA SER A 102 -13.69 11.02 4.11
C SER A 102 -14.61 11.92 3.29
N GLY A 103 -14.63 13.22 3.59
CA GLY A 103 -15.40 14.20 2.81
C GLY A 103 -14.88 14.33 1.39
N TYR A 104 -13.56 14.31 1.20
CA TYR A 104 -12.94 14.34 -0.12
C TYR A 104 -13.39 13.15 -1.00
N LEU A 105 -13.26 11.92 -0.49
CA LEU A 105 -13.58 10.72 -1.28
C LEU A 105 -15.08 10.60 -1.62
N ALA A 106 -15.96 11.24 -0.88
CA ALA A 106 -17.39 11.29 -1.20
C ALA A 106 -17.69 12.00 -2.52
N GLY A 107 -16.78 12.83 -3.04
CA GLY A 107 -16.85 13.40 -4.38
C GLY A 107 -16.30 12.44 -5.45
N PRO A 108 -14.98 12.34 -5.62
CA PRO A 108 -14.37 11.59 -6.73
C PRO A 108 -14.59 10.07 -6.68
N ALA A 109 -14.96 9.49 -5.55
CA ALA A 109 -15.28 8.07 -5.39
C ALA A 109 -16.71 7.83 -4.88
N GLY A 110 -17.58 8.83 -5.02
CA GLY A 110 -18.97 8.81 -4.54
C GLY A 110 -19.96 8.19 -5.53
N ASN A 111 -21.03 8.93 -5.82
CA ASN A 111 -22.19 8.45 -6.59
C ASN A 111 -21.88 8.11 -8.06
N ILE A 112 -20.75 8.54 -8.60
CA ILE A 112 -20.36 8.31 -10.00
C ILE A 112 -20.32 6.83 -10.38
N ALA A 113 -20.05 5.94 -9.43
CA ALA A 113 -20.09 4.50 -9.65
C ALA A 113 -21.52 3.94 -9.83
N GLY A 114 -22.55 4.71 -9.48
CA GLY A 114 -23.96 4.36 -9.65
C GLY A 114 -24.59 4.91 -10.96
N MET A 115 -23.85 5.63 -11.78
CA MET A 115 -24.37 6.24 -13.02
C MET A 115 -24.70 5.17 -14.07
N LYS A 116 -25.91 5.20 -14.64
CA LYS A 116 -26.39 4.18 -15.58
C LYS A 116 -25.55 4.09 -16.88
N MET A 117 -24.89 5.17 -17.27
CA MET A 117 -24.04 5.20 -18.46
C MET A 117 -22.64 4.60 -18.22
N VAL A 118 -22.29 4.33 -16.96
CA VAL A 118 -20.98 3.81 -16.55
C VAL A 118 -21.15 2.35 -16.13
N GLN A 119 -20.51 1.43 -16.82
CA GLN A 119 -20.51 -0.01 -16.51
C GLN A 119 -19.30 -0.42 -15.68
N GLY A 120 -18.20 0.29 -15.81
CA GLY A 120 -17.00 0.14 -15.02
C GLY A 120 -16.27 1.48 -14.88
N LEU A 121 -15.71 1.72 -13.70
CA LEU A 121 -14.94 2.92 -13.42
C LEU A 121 -13.82 2.62 -12.45
N ARG A 122 -12.59 2.91 -12.87
CA ARG A 122 -11.41 2.76 -12.01
C ARG A 122 -10.76 4.11 -11.78
N ILE A 123 -10.46 4.40 -10.54
CA ILE A 123 -9.53 5.47 -10.17
C ILE A 123 -8.12 4.88 -10.22
N PHE A 124 -7.35 5.28 -11.22
CA PHE A 124 -5.97 4.83 -11.39
C PHE A 124 -5.01 5.54 -10.46
N ASP A 125 -5.14 6.87 -10.36
CA ASP A 125 -4.30 7.66 -9.48
C ASP A 125 -4.95 9.00 -9.13
N MET A 126 -4.47 9.58 -8.04
CA MET A 126 -4.83 10.91 -7.56
C MET A 126 -3.57 11.72 -7.30
N ARG A 127 -3.62 13.00 -7.65
CA ARG A 127 -2.58 13.99 -7.36
C ARG A 127 -3.19 15.15 -6.59
N TRP A 128 -2.53 15.55 -5.52
CA TRP A 128 -3.01 16.61 -4.64
C TRP A 128 -2.07 17.80 -4.64
N PRO A 129 -2.61 19.05 -4.59
CA PRO A 129 -1.84 20.26 -4.48
C PRO A 129 -1.26 20.43 -3.06
N ARG A 130 -0.31 21.36 -2.93
CA ARG A 130 0.44 21.62 -1.71
C ARG A 130 -0.46 21.83 -0.47
N SER A 131 -1.48 22.67 -0.60
CA SER A 131 -2.40 23.00 0.51
C SER A 131 -3.12 21.78 1.06
N PHE A 132 -3.59 20.88 0.16
CA PHE A 132 -4.26 19.67 0.56
C PHE A 132 -3.30 18.65 1.20
N VAL A 133 -2.12 18.43 0.60
CA VAL A 133 -1.10 17.52 1.17
C VAL A 133 -0.71 17.94 2.58
N LEU A 134 -0.41 19.22 2.79
CA LEU A 134 0.02 19.75 4.09
C LEU A 134 -1.10 19.89 5.13
N SER A 135 -2.35 19.64 4.76
CA SER A 135 -3.46 19.57 5.71
C SER A 135 -3.54 18.22 6.46
N PHE A 136 -2.73 17.25 6.06
CA PHE A 136 -2.64 15.95 6.71
C PHE A 136 -1.35 15.79 7.52
N PRO A 137 -1.37 14.92 8.55
CA PRO A 137 -0.21 14.75 9.44
C PRO A 137 1.00 14.08 8.76
N GLY A 138 0.77 13.22 7.77
CA GLY A 138 1.81 12.36 7.21
C GLY A 138 2.46 11.41 8.22
N PRO A 139 3.45 10.62 7.78
CA PRO A 139 4.20 9.70 8.63
C PRO A 139 4.99 10.45 9.71
N ARG A 140 5.00 9.91 10.93
CA ARG A 140 5.74 10.51 12.05
C ARG A 140 7.24 10.22 11.97
N TRP A 141 7.58 8.98 11.65
CA TRP A 141 8.96 8.49 11.77
C TRP A 141 9.73 8.54 10.45
N GLY A 142 9.12 8.11 9.35
CA GLY A 142 9.81 7.97 8.07
C GLY A 142 10.87 6.88 8.09
N VAL A 143 11.72 6.86 7.07
CA VAL A 143 12.79 5.86 6.94
C VAL A 143 13.87 6.09 8.00
N ASP A 144 14.38 7.30 8.11
CA ASP A 144 15.47 7.61 9.04
C ASP A 144 15.07 7.45 10.51
N GLY A 145 13.86 7.89 10.88
CA GLY A 145 13.39 7.78 12.27
C GLY A 145 13.24 6.34 12.75
N LEU A 146 12.90 5.38 11.86
CA LEU A 146 12.89 3.97 12.24
C LEU A 146 14.31 3.42 12.41
N ARG A 147 15.24 3.78 11.52
CA ARG A 147 16.64 3.37 11.66
C ARG A 147 17.24 3.89 12.96
N GLU A 148 17.00 5.14 13.29
CA GLU A 148 17.38 5.73 14.58
C GLU A 148 16.74 4.98 15.76
N MET A 149 15.45 4.65 15.70
CA MET A 149 14.75 3.88 16.74
C MET A 149 15.38 2.51 16.96
N LEU A 150 15.87 1.86 15.90
CA LEU A 150 16.55 0.57 15.95
C LEU A 150 18.05 0.67 16.26
N GLY A 151 18.64 1.86 16.18
CA GLY A 151 20.07 2.08 16.31
C GLY A 151 20.88 1.59 15.11
N HIS A 152 20.26 1.55 13.93
CA HIS A 152 20.91 1.12 12.69
C HIS A 152 21.68 2.27 12.06
N THR A 153 22.95 2.05 11.79
CA THR A 153 23.84 3.02 11.11
C THR A 153 24.03 2.70 9.63
N ASP A 154 23.72 1.48 9.22
CA ASP A 154 23.80 1.00 7.85
C ASP A 154 22.40 0.83 7.20
N LYS A 155 22.39 0.81 5.87
CA LYS A 155 21.17 0.66 5.09
C LYS A 155 20.96 -0.80 4.69
N HIS A 156 20.51 -1.63 5.62
CA HIS A 156 20.06 -2.99 5.33
C HIS A 156 18.52 -3.11 5.44
N PRO A 157 17.89 -4.08 4.75
CA PRO A 157 16.46 -4.36 4.91
C PRO A 157 16.13 -4.78 6.35
N ILE A 158 15.02 -4.28 6.86
CA ILE A 158 14.48 -4.68 8.16
C ILE A 158 13.77 -6.03 8.00
N MET A 159 14.20 -7.04 8.72
CA MET A 159 13.69 -8.41 8.55
C MET A 159 12.89 -8.90 9.76
N GLY A 160 11.82 -9.62 9.50
CA GLY A 160 11.02 -10.19 10.56
C GLY A 160 10.01 -11.23 10.09
N THR A 161 9.27 -11.73 11.06
CA THR A 161 8.37 -12.87 10.89
C THR A 161 6.96 -12.55 11.35
N VAL A 162 5.99 -13.04 10.59
CA VAL A 162 4.63 -13.30 11.08
C VAL A 162 4.55 -14.78 11.47
N PRO A 163 4.29 -15.10 12.76
CA PRO A 163 4.21 -16.48 13.24
C PRO A 163 3.20 -17.33 12.48
N LYS A 164 3.55 -18.60 12.24
CA LYS A 164 2.69 -19.62 11.61
C LYS A 164 2.60 -20.84 12.53
N PRO A 165 1.42 -21.51 12.63
CA PRO A 165 0.12 -21.14 12.06
C PRO A 165 -0.31 -19.74 12.47
N LYS A 166 -1.18 -19.11 11.66
CA LYS A 166 -1.64 -17.72 11.83
C LYS A 166 -2.21 -17.42 13.20
N VAL A 167 -2.97 -18.36 13.74
CA VAL A 167 -3.61 -18.33 15.06
C VAL A 167 -3.50 -19.71 15.72
N GLY A 168 -3.79 -19.81 17.01
CA GLY A 168 -3.81 -21.07 17.75
C GLY A 168 -2.80 -21.15 18.90
N ARG A 169 -1.88 -20.16 19.05
CA ARG A 169 -1.00 -20.06 20.20
C ARG A 169 -1.64 -19.25 21.32
N THR A 170 -1.30 -19.60 22.56
CA THR A 170 -1.54 -18.75 23.73
C THR A 170 -0.60 -17.55 23.74
N ALA A 171 -0.87 -16.56 24.57
CA ALA A 171 0.02 -15.41 24.76
C ALA A 171 1.44 -15.82 25.18
N GLN A 172 1.54 -16.77 26.09
CA GLN A 172 2.83 -17.30 26.57
C GLN A 172 3.61 -18.04 25.46
N GLU A 173 2.95 -18.88 24.67
CA GLU A 173 3.58 -19.56 23.52
C GLU A 173 4.02 -18.57 22.45
N GLN A 174 3.26 -17.48 22.26
CA GLN A 174 3.65 -16.39 21.36
C GLN A 174 4.94 -15.69 21.85
N ALA A 175 5.02 -15.40 23.15
CA ALA A 175 6.21 -14.80 23.76
C ALA A 175 7.43 -15.74 23.73
N GLN A 176 7.24 -17.04 23.97
CA GLN A 176 8.31 -18.04 23.85
C GLN A 176 8.83 -18.13 22.41
N LEU A 177 7.94 -18.14 21.43
CA LEU A 177 8.34 -18.12 20.03
C LEU A 177 9.11 -16.83 19.69
N ALA A 178 8.63 -15.67 20.16
CA ALA A 178 9.30 -14.40 19.99
C ALA A 178 10.74 -14.45 20.53
N ARG A 179 10.94 -14.98 21.74
CA ARG A 179 12.27 -15.17 22.34
C ARG A 179 13.17 -16.00 21.44
N ARG A 180 12.72 -17.18 21.02
CA ARG A 180 13.48 -18.09 20.16
C ARG A 180 13.93 -17.42 18.87
N LEU A 181 13.02 -16.72 18.19
CA LEU A 181 13.31 -16.07 16.91
C LEU A 181 14.24 -14.86 17.08
N TRP A 182 14.07 -14.06 18.15
CA TRP A 182 14.90 -12.88 18.40
C TRP A 182 16.30 -13.21 18.94
N THR A 183 16.50 -14.42 19.47
CA THR A 183 17.81 -14.88 19.93
C THR A 183 18.52 -15.81 18.93
N ALA A 184 17.87 -16.16 17.84
CA ALA A 184 18.47 -16.99 16.81
C ALA A 184 19.60 -16.25 16.07
N GLY A 185 20.62 -16.98 15.67
CA GLY A 185 21.80 -16.43 14.99
C GLY A 185 22.56 -15.45 15.87
N ASP A 186 22.87 -14.28 15.32
CA ASP A 186 23.56 -13.19 16.03
C ASP A 186 22.59 -12.26 16.81
N GLY A 187 21.32 -12.61 16.84
CA GLY A 187 20.30 -11.80 17.48
C GLY A 187 19.91 -10.52 16.72
N SER A 188 20.31 -10.36 15.47
CA SER A 188 20.02 -9.15 14.67
C SER A 188 18.68 -9.20 13.94
N TYR A 189 17.85 -10.22 14.14
CA TYR A 189 16.50 -10.31 13.55
C TYR A 189 15.55 -9.31 14.22
N GLU A 190 14.97 -8.38 13.45
CA GLU A 190 14.42 -7.16 14.04
C GLU A 190 13.00 -7.29 14.55
N PHE A 191 12.07 -7.88 13.75
CA PHE A 191 10.67 -7.80 14.17
C PHE A 191 9.90 -9.12 14.19
N ILE A 192 8.88 -9.13 15.03
CA ILE A 192 7.81 -10.11 15.04
C ILE A 192 6.48 -9.36 14.91
N LYS A 193 5.61 -9.86 14.07
CA LYS A 193 4.32 -9.23 13.75
C LYS A 193 3.17 -10.18 14.04
N ASP A 194 2.12 -9.66 14.66
CA ASP A 194 0.85 -10.38 14.73
C ASP A 194 0.27 -10.63 13.33
N ASP A 195 -0.43 -11.74 13.16
CA ASP A 195 -1.22 -11.97 11.95
C ASP A 195 -2.42 -11.03 11.92
N GLU A 196 -2.93 -10.71 10.73
CA GLU A 196 -4.13 -9.89 10.55
C GLU A 196 -5.38 -10.47 11.23
N ASN A 197 -5.39 -11.76 11.49
CA ASN A 197 -6.48 -12.46 12.19
C ASN A 197 -6.28 -12.54 13.71
N LEU A 198 -5.11 -12.13 14.22
CA LEU A 198 -4.79 -12.21 15.64
C LEU A 198 -5.04 -10.87 16.33
N THR A 199 -6.26 -10.63 16.72
CA THR A 199 -6.67 -9.43 17.47
C THR A 199 -6.81 -9.71 18.97
N ASP A 200 -8.00 -10.09 19.45
CA ASP A 200 -8.27 -10.43 20.85
C ASP A 200 -9.09 -11.74 20.92
N LEU A 201 -8.40 -12.85 20.72
CA LEU A 201 -9.03 -14.16 20.64
C LEU A 201 -9.18 -14.79 22.04
N PRO A 202 -10.18 -15.67 22.26
CA PRO A 202 -10.42 -16.29 23.58
C PRO A 202 -9.21 -16.98 24.20
N PHE A 203 -8.37 -17.61 23.36
CA PHE A 203 -7.18 -18.35 23.78
C PHE A 203 -5.90 -17.51 23.73
N ASN A 204 -5.96 -16.29 23.20
CA ASN A 204 -4.82 -15.37 23.07
C ASN A 204 -5.30 -13.93 23.20
N LYS A 205 -5.52 -13.51 24.45
CA LYS A 205 -6.01 -12.16 24.76
C LYS A 205 -4.99 -11.11 24.35
N PHE A 206 -5.47 -9.99 23.82
CA PHE A 206 -4.60 -8.89 23.38
C PHE A 206 -3.69 -8.41 24.51
N ASP A 207 -4.26 -8.11 25.65
CA ASP A 207 -3.55 -7.55 26.80
C ASP A 207 -2.41 -8.47 27.28
N ASP A 208 -2.71 -9.78 27.42
CA ASP A 208 -1.76 -10.77 27.87
C ASP A 208 -0.62 -10.92 26.85
N ARG A 209 -0.97 -11.06 25.58
CA ARG A 209 0.01 -11.20 24.49
C ARG A 209 0.97 -10.00 24.41
N VAL A 210 0.42 -8.78 24.48
CA VAL A 210 1.22 -7.55 24.42
C VAL A 210 2.18 -7.48 25.60
N ARG A 211 1.70 -7.74 26.81
CA ARG A 211 2.55 -7.73 28.03
C ARG A 211 3.66 -8.77 27.97
N GLU A 212 3.31 -10.01 27.61
CA GLU A 212 4.25 -11.14 27.56
C GLU A 212 5.33 -10.95 26.48
N VAL A 213 4.95 -10.61 25.25
CA VAL A 213 5.92 -10.45 24.17
C VAL A 213 6.80 -9.22 24.38
N LEU A 214 6.23 -8.09 24.85
CA LEU A 214 7.01 -6.89 25.14
C LEU A 214 7.90 -7.06 26.39
N ALA A 215 7.54 -7.92 27.33
CA ALA A 215 8.44 -8.28 28.42
C ALA A 215 9.70 -8.99 27.91
N VAL A 216 9.55 -9.93 26.97
CA VAL A 216 10.68 -10.58 26.29
C VAL A 216 11.54 -9.56 25.56
N GLN A 217 10.90 -8.64 24.81
CA GLN A 217 11.63 -7.58 24.10
C GLN A 217 12.49 -6.76 25.06
N ARG A 218 11.90 -6.25 26.14
CA ARG A 218 12.63 -5.44 27.15
C ARG A 218 13.76 -6.22 27.81
N GLU A 219 13.54 -7.48 28.14
CA GLU A 219 14.57 -8.34 28.77
C GLU A 219 15.77 -8.50 27.83
N LEU A 220 15.53 -8.80 26.55
CA LEU A 220 16.62 -8.99 25.59
C LEU A 220 17.40 -7.68 25.36
N GLU A 221 16.71 -6.55 25.22
CA GLU A 221 17.35 -5.26 25.07
C GLU A 221 18.13 -4.83 26.32
N ALA A 222 17.61 -5.10 27.53
CA ALA A 222 18.30 -4.82 28.79
C ALA A 222 19.61 -5.62 28.99
N LYS A 223 19.71 -6.79 28.35
CA LYS A 223 20.92 -7.61 28.31
C LYS A 223 21.95 -7.17 27.26
N GLY A 224 21.74 -6.02 26.63
CA GLY A 224 22.60 -5.47 25.57
C GLY A 224 22.31 -6.01 24.17
N GLY A 225 21.21 -6.74 23.98
CA GLY A 225 20.78 -7.20 22.66
C GLY A 225 20.32 -6.06 21.76
N ALA A 226 20.30 -6.31 20.45
CA ALA A 226 19.78 -5.37 19.45
C ALA A 226 18.32 -4.99 19.73
N LYS A 227 17.94 -3.76 19.37
CA LYS A 227 16.57 -3.28 19.47
C LYS A 227 15.61 -4.14 18.65
N LYS A 228 14.41 -4.38 19.20
CA LYS A 228 13.37 -5.23 18.62
C LYS A 228 12.09 -4.46 18.39
N LEU A 229 11.28 -4.94 17.45
CA LEU A 229 9.95 -4.42 17.21
C LEU A 229 8.92 -5.55 17.33
N TYR A 230 7.93 -5.34 18.15
CA TYR A 230 6.72 -6.15 18.13
C TYR A 230 5.59 -5.35 17.51
N LEU A 231 5.08 -5.82 16.36
CA LEU A 231 4.01 -5.19 15.60
C LEU A 231 2.68 -5.76 16.09
N CYS A 232 2.13 -5.14 17.14
CA CYS A 232 0.93 -5.59 17.84
C CYS A 232 -0.33 -5.24 17.05
N ASN A 233 -1.13 -6.21 16.66
CA ASN A 233 -2.39 -5.97 15.95
C ASN A 233 -3.49 -5.49 16.92
N LEU A 234 -3.69 -4.18 16.99
CA LEU A 234 -4.69 -3.56 17.85
C LEU A 234 -6.07 -3.36 17.18
N THR A 235 -6.24 -3.85 15.95
CA THR A 235 -7.44 -3.69 15.15
C THR A 235 -8.73 -4.04 15.95
N HIS A 236 -9.68 -3.11 15.91
CA HIS A 236 -11.02 -3.28 16.47
C HIS A 236 -12.01 -2.35 15.77
N SER A 237 -13.30 -2.72 15.75
CA SER A 237 -14.37 -1.88 15.18
C SER A 237 -14.74 -0.68 16.06
N ASN A 238 -14.38 -0.68 17.34
CA ASN A 238 -14.56 0.43 18.28
C ASN A 238 -13.22 1.15 18.46
N LEU A 239 -13.20 2.44 18.12
CA LEU A 239 -12.01 3.28 18.20
C LEU A 239 -11.49 3.47 19.63
N ASP A 240 -12.37 3.57 20.64
CA ASP A 240 -11.95 3.70 22.03
C ASP A 240 -11.17 2.48 22.51
N ILE A 241 -11.54 1.28 22.05
CA ILE A 241 -10.79 0.06 22.32
C ILE A 241 -9.42 0.12 21.61
N MET A 242 -9.34 0.59 20.38
CA MET A 242 -8.05 0.78 19.68
C MET A 242 -7.15 1.78 20.43
N LEU A 243 -7.71 2.86 20.94
CA LEU A 243 -6.97 3.86 21.73
C LEU A 243 -6.47 3.27 23.05
N ALA A 244 -7.29 2.51 23.77
CA ALA A 244 -6.90 1.82 25.00
C ALA A 244 -5.77 0.80 24.74
N ARG A 245 -5.86 0.04 23.64
CA ARG A 245 -4.82 -0.91 23.22
C ARG A 245 -3.51 -0.20 22.85
N ALA A 246 -3.56 0.95 22.17
CA ALA A 246 -2.38 1.75 21.88
C ALA A 246 -1.70 2.27 23.15
N GLU A 247 -2.48 2.68 24.13
CA GLU A 247 -1.96 3.10 25.43
C GLU A 247 -1.29 1.94 26.20
N LEU A 248 -1.89 0.74 26.17
CA LEU A 248 -1.28 -0.45 26.74
C LEU A 248 0.06 -0.80 26.06
N ILE A 249 0.13 -0.69 24.73
CA ILE A 249 1.39 -0.91 23.99
C ILE A 249 2.48 0.04 24.51
N LYS A 250 2.18 1.34 24.65
CA LYS A 250 3.13 2.34 25.17
C LYS A 250 3.57 2.01 26.59
N GLN A 251 2.62 1.76 27.50
CA GLN A 251 2.88 1.44 28.91
C GLN A 251 3.71 0.16 29.05
N SER A 252 3.55 -0.78 28.11
CA SER A 252 4.35 -2.01 28.05
C SER A 252 5.73 -1.82 27.39
N GLY A 253 6.10 -0.60 26.95
CA GLY A 253 7.38 -0.29 26.31
C GLY A 253 7.40 -0.62 24.81
N GLY A 254 6.23 -0.85 24.20
CA GLY A 254 6.12 -1.07 22.76
C GLY A 254 6.30 0.21 21.96
N ARG A 255 6.77 0.08 20.74
CA ARG A 255 7.08 1.20 19.81
C ARG A 255 6.17 1.22 18.58
N VAL A 256 5.53 0.09 18.27
CA VAL A 256 4.78 -0.12 17.03
C VAL A 256 3.37 -0.59 17.34
N MET A 257 2.39 -0.03 16.64
CA MET A 257 1.04 -0.56 16.56
C MET A 257 0.75 -1.00 15.13
N MET A 258 0.14 -2.16 14.96
CA MET A 258 -0.37 -2.63 13.68
C MET A 258 -1.87 -2.36 13.59
N ILE A 259 -2.30 -1.92 12.41
CA ILE A 259 -3.71 -1.68 12.07
C ILE A 259 -4.01 -2.36 10.74
N ASP A 260 -5.09 -3.12 10.67
CA ASP A 260 -5.65 -3.60 9.40
C ASP A 260 -6.39 -2.42 8.73
N ALA A 261 -5.62 -1.61 8.02
CA ALA A 261 -6.01 -0.25 7.65
C ALA A 261 -7.26 -0.18 6.74
N VAL A 262 -7.44 -1.18 5.88
CA VAL A 262 -8.62 -1.23 4.99
C VAL A 262 -9.88 -1.64 5.74
N THR A 263 -9.78 -2.64 6.62
CA THR A 263 -10.95 -3.14 7.38
C THR A 263 -11.41 -2.17 8.46
N THR A 264 -10.49 -1.41 9.08
CA THR A 264 -10.84 -0.36 10.07
C THR A 264 -11.32 0.93 9.43
N GLY A 265 -10.94 1.17 8.19
CA GLY A 265 -11.24 2.39 7.47
C GLY A 265 -10.27 3.55 7.74
N MET A 266 -10.25 4.49 6.82
CA MET A 266 -9.31 5.61 6.79
C MET A 266 -9.43 6.54 8.01
N THR A 267 -10.65 6.77 8.49
CA THR A 267 -10.93 7.61 9.68
C THR A 267 -10.26 7.05 10.92
N ALA A 268 -10.29 5.73 11.11
CA ALA A 268 -9.63 5.09 12.25
C ALA A 268 -8.11 5.28 12.19
N VAL A 269 -7.50 5.04 11.02
CA VAL A 269 -6.06 5.24 10.81
C VAL A 269 -5.65 6.67 11.11
N HIS A 270 -6.38 7.65 10.55
CA HIS A 270 -6.11 9.08 10.76
C HIS A 270 -6.22 9.46 12.26
N THR A 271 -7.30 9.04 12.92
CA THR A 271 -7.49 9.31 14.34
C THR A 271 -6.39 8.67 15.19
N MET A 272 -5.99 7.43 14.87
CA MET A 272 -4.90 6.76 15.59
C MET A 272 -3.58 7.52 15.45
N ARG A 273 -3.28 8.08 14.28
CA ARG A 273 -2.09 8.94 14.09
C ARG A 273 -2.18 10.22 14.95
N LEU A 274 -3.30 10.92 14.91
CA LEU A 274 -3.47 12.17 15.64
C LEU A 274 -3.42 11.97 17.16
N LYS A 275 -3.98 10.87 17.67
CA LYS A 275 -4.01 10.56 19.11
C LYS A 275 -2.76 9.87 19.64
N ASN A 276 -1.99 9.22 18.77
CA ASN A 276 -0.80 8.44 19.14
C ASN A 276 0.44 8.81 18.31
N PRO A 277 0.90 10.07 18.35
CA PRO A 277 2.01 10.52 17.50
C PRO A 277 3.34 9.82 17.82
N GLY A 278 3.49 9.25 19.00
CA GLY A 278 4.72 8.56 19.45
C GLY A 278 4.84 7.10 19.01
N LEU A 279 3.76 6.45 18.54
CA LEU A 279 3.84 5.08 18.03
C LEU A 279 4.07 5.06 16.52
N PHE A 280 4.89 4.12 16.07
CA PHE A 280 5.03 3.76 14.66
C PHE A 280 3.77 3.01 14.22
N ILE A 281 3.14 3.43 13.12
CA ILE A 281 1.95 2.78 12.56
C ILE A 281 2.37 1.85 11.43
N HIS A 282 2.21 0.55 11.66
CA HIS A 282 2.31 -0.47 10.63
C HIS A 282 0.92 -0.77 10.06
N ALA A 283 0.69 -0.41 8.80
CA ALA A 283 -0.58 -0.64 8.12
C ALA A 283 -0.57 -1.95 7.35
N HIS A 284 -1.44 -2.88 7.74
CA HIS A 284 -1.70 -4.09 6.98
C HIS A 284 -2.86 -3.85 6.00
N ARG A 285 -2.75 -4.40 4.78
CA ARG A 285 -3.72 -4.16 3.71
C ARG A 285 -4.76 -5.27 3.51
N ALA A 286 -5.08 -6.05 4.56
CA ALA A 286 -6.14 -7.07 4.49
C ALA A 286 -7.42 -6.48 3.88
N MET A 287 -8.12 -7.24 3.05
CA MET A 287 -9.29 -6.84 2.27
C MET A 287 -9.01 -5.95 1.04
N HIS A 288 -7.80 -5.41 0.84
CA HIS A 288 -7.55 -4.48 -0.27
C HIS A 288 -7.97 -5.05 -1.63
N GLY A 289 -7.76 -6.35 -1.86
CA GLY A 289 -8.08 -6.99 -3.13
C GLY A 289 -9.55 -6.88 -3.55
N PHE A 290 -10.49 -6.75 -2.59
CA PHE A 290 -11.90 -6.48 -2.90
C PHE A 290 -12.16 -5.06 -3.40
N ILE A 291 -11.20 -4.14 -3.20
CA ILE A 291 -11.31 -2.73 -3.57
C ILE A 291 -10.42 -2.43 -4.77
N THR A 292 -9.21 -3.02 -4.81
CA THR A 292 -8.17 -2.62 -5.76
C THR A 292 -8.12 -3.46 -7.03
N ARG A 293 -8.66 -4.71 -7.00
CA ARG A 293 -8.57 -5.61 -8.15
C ARG A 293 -9.55 -5.26 -9.24
N GLU A 294 -9.07 -5.34 -10.48
CA GLU A 294 -9.91 -5.35 -11.66
C GLU A 294 -10.35 -6.79 -12.00
N SER A 295 -11.53 -6.93 -12.58
CA SER A 295 -11.94 -8.18 -13.21
C SER A 295 -11.21 -8.29 -14.54
N GLY A 296 -10.19 -9.14 -14.62
CA GLY A 296 -9.45 -9.36 -15.88
C GLY A 296 -10.29 -10.06 -16.97
N PRO A 297 -9.92 -9.88 -18.25
CA PRO A 297 -10.46 -10.71 -19.32
C PRO A 297 -10.08 -12.16 -19.06
N GLY A 298 -10.99 -13.01 -18.78
CA GLY A 298 -10.74 -14.44 -18.53
C GLY A 298 -11.52 -15.04 -17.37
N ILE A 299 -11.99 -14.24 -16.43
CA ILE A 299 -12.84 -14.75 -15.34
C ILE A 299 -14.29 -14.93 -15.77
N ARG A 300 -14.76 -14.19 -16.77
CA ARG A 300 -16.16 -14.22 -17.24
C ARG A 300 -16.36 -14.28 -18.76
N GLY A 301 -15.34 -14.62 -19.57
CA GLY A 301 -15.45 -14.71 -21.02
C GLY A 301 -15.44 -13.37 -21.75
N GLU A 302 -15.71 -13.38 -23.06
CA GLU A 302 -15.78 -12.19 -23.90
C GLU A 302 -16.78 -11.17 -23.33
N GLY A 303 -16.32 -9.93 -23.10
CA GLY A 303 -17.13 -8.85 -22.54
C GLY A 303 -17.05 -8.71 -21.03
N SER A 304 -15.96 -9.19 -20.38
CA SER A 304 -15.76 -9.04 -18.94
C SER A 304 -15.78 -7.56 -18.54
N LEU A 305 -16.62 -7.25 -17.55
CA LEU A 305 -16.74 -5.95 -16.93
C LEU A 305 -15.46 -5.66 -16.12
N TRP A 306 -14.88 -4.48 -16.30
CA TRP A 306 -13.75 -4.06 -15.45
C TRP A 306 -14.19 -3.78 -14.01
N GLY A 307 -15.49 -3.56 -13.78
CA GLY A 307 -16.03 -3.25 -12.47
C GLY A 307 -15.64 -1.87 -11.93
N PHE A 308 -15.82 -1.68 -10.64
CA PHE A 308 -15.52 -0.42 -9.96
C PHE A 308 -14.39 -0.65 -8.96
N SER A 309 -13.34 0.16 -9.03
CA SER A 309 -12.18 -0.02 -8.17
C SER A 309 -11.36 1.27 -7.96
N ILE A 310 -10.58 1.27 -6.90
CA ILE A 310 -9.55 2.27 -6.64
C ILE A 310 -8.21 1.53 -6.62
N SER A 311 -7.20 2.02 -7.34
CA SER A 311 -5.89 1.37 -7.40
C SER A 311 -5.23 1.27 -6.02
N MET A 312 -4.36 0.28 -5.83
CA MET A 312 -3.54 0.17 -4.62
C MET A 312 -2.57 1.36 -4.51
N LEU A 313 -2.10 1.90 -5.63
CA LEU A 313 -1.30 3.12 -5.68
C LEU A 313 -2.03 4.30 -5.02
N THR A 314 -3.28 4.55 -5.40
CA THR A 314 -4.11 5.61 -4.81
C THR A 314 -4.30 5.39 -3.31
N LEU A 315 -4.63 4.16 -2.88
CA LEU A 315 -4.78 3.84 -1.46
C LEU A 315 -3.48 4.05 -0.68
N ALA A 316 -2.34 3.66 -1.23
CA ALA A 316 -1.04 3.86 -0.59
C ALA A 316 -0.70 5.34 -0.39
N LYS A 317 -0.96 6.17 -1.40
CA LYS A 317 -0.80 7.62 -1.33
C LYS A 317 -1.72 8.23 -0.26
N ILE A 318 -2.97 7.79 -0.20
CA ILE A 318 -3.92 8.21 0.84
C ILE A 318 -3.40 7.81 2.23
N TYR A 319 -2.98 6.58 2.43
CA TYR A 319 -2.45 6.13 3.73
C TYR A 319 -1.18 6.88 4.14
N ARG A 320 -0.34 7.30 3.19
CA ARG A 320 0.78 8.20 3.47
C ARG A 320 0.29 9.54 4.03
N LEU A 321 -0.71 10.16 3.41
CA LEU A 321 -1.32 11.41 3.93
C LEU A 321 -1.87 11.20 5.34
N LEU A 322 -2.57 10.10 5.59
CA LEU A 322 -3.18 9.78 6.88
C LEU A 322 -2.16 9.42 7.98
N GLY A 323 -0.89 9.23 7.61
CA GLY A 323 0.22 9.15 8.56
C GLY A 323 0.65 7.75 8.96
N VAL A 324 0.47 6.73 8.11
CA VAL A 324 1.10 5.43 8.35
C VAL A 324 2.62 5.53 8.15
N ASP A 325 3.39 4.78 8.92
CA ASP A 325 4.85 4.76 8.84
C ASP A 325 5.38 3.57 8.03
N SER A 326 4.60 2.48 7.92
CA SER A 326 4.86 1.37 7.00
C SER A 326 3.57 0.79 6.44
N LEU A 327 3.62 0.29 5.21
CA LEU A 327 2.47 -0.25 4.49
C LEU A 327 2.87 -1.49 3.69
N HIS A 328 2.05 -2.52 3.74
CA HIS A 328 2.16 -3.66 2.82
C HIS A 328 1.85 -3.23 1.39
N VAL A 329 2.80 -3.43 0.49
CA VAL A 329 2.70 -2.99 -0.91
C VAL A 329 2.71 -4.14 -1.91
N GLY A 330 3.04 -5.36 -1.48
CA GLY A 330 3.28 -6.50 -2.33
C GLY A 330 4.76 -6.89 -2.39
N SER A 331 5.12 -7.77 -3.31
CA SER A 331 6.50 -8.16 -3.50
C SER A 331 6.74 -8.75 -4.89
N PRO A 332 7.88 -8.47 -5.52
CA PRO A 332 8.24 -8.95 -6.84
C PRO A 332 8.29 -10.48 -7.00
N LYS A 333 8.52 -11.20 -5.93
CA LYS A 333 8.62 -12.68 -5.92
C LYS A 333 7.64 -13.27 -4.90
N ALA A 334 6.40 -12.75 -4.84
CA ALA A 334 5.36 -13.24 -3.93
C ALA A 334 4.60 -14.44 -4.52
N LYS A 335 4.00 -15.27 -3.64
CA LYS A 335 3.06 -16.32 -4.04
C LYS A 335 1.67 -15.77 -4.38
N MET A 336 1.34 -14.60 -3.85
CA MET A 336 0.08 -13.92 -4.08
C MET A 336 0.21 -13.15 -5.39
N GLN A 337 -0.28 -13.73 -6.48
CA GLN A 337 -0.36 -13.04 -7.74
C GLN A 337 -1.68 -12.28 -7.85
N ASP A 338 -1.63 -11.17 -8.52
CA ASP A 338 -2.80 -10.49 -9.00
C ASP A 338 -3.23 -11.15 -10.32
N TYR A 339 -4.26 -11.99 -10.25
CA TYR A 339 -4.78 -12.67 -11.44
C TYR A 339 -5.47 -11.67 -12.36
N GLY A 340 -4.77 -11.19 -13.36
CA GLY A 340 -5.34 -10.40 -14.45
C GLY A 340 -4.73 -9.02 -14.68
N GLU A 341 -4.18 -8.35 -13.67
CA GLU A 341 -3.46 -7.08 -13.91
C GLU A 341 -2.10 -7.32 -14.55
N SER A 342 -1.36 -8.35 -14.14
CA SER A 342 -0.06 -8.66 -14.74
C SER A 342 -0.17 -9.09 -16.19
N GLU A 343 -1.22 -9.81 -16.60
CA GLU A 343 -1.43 -10.17 -18.01
C GLU A 343 -1.90 -8.99 -18.84
N LEU A 344 -2.77 -8.12 -18.29
CA LEU A 344 -3.23 -6.91 -18.98
C LEU A 344 -2.08 -5.90 -19.13
N ILE A 345 -1.26 -5.75 -18.11
CA ILE A 345 -0.10 -4.87 -18.11
C ILE A 345 1.03 -5.45 -18.97
N ASN A 346 1.28 -6.78 -18.90
CA ASN A 346 2.23 -7.44 -19.79
C ASN A 346 1.79 -7.44 -21.26
N SER A 347 0.48 -7.46 -21.53
CA SER A 347 -0.02 -7.38 -22.91
C SER A 347 -0.05 -5.94 -23.44
N ALA A 348 -0.10 -4.94 -22.56
CA ALA A 348 0.03 -3.52 -22.92
C ALA A 348 1.50 -3.07 -23.03
N MET A 349 2.43 -3.78 -22.37
CA MET A 349 3.86 -3.60 -22.55
C MET A 349 4.33 -4.54 -23.68
N HIS A 350 4.49 -4.01 -24.90
CA HIS A 350 5.00 -4.77 -26.03
C HIS A 350 6.34 -5.43 -25.66
N PRO A 351 6.54 -6.75 -25.88
CA PRO A 351 7.80 -7.43 -25.58
C PRO A 351 9.05 -6.81 -26.23
N GLU A 352 8.88 -6.02 -27.27
CA GLU A 352 9.96 -5.34 -27.99
C GLU A 352 10.46 -4.05 -27.29
N GLU A 353 9.62 -3.42 -26.45
CA GLU A 353 10.04 -2.29 -25.60
C GLU A 353 10.75 -2.74 -24.32
N VAL A 354 10.65 -4.02 -24.01
CA VAL A 354 11.22 -4.68 -22.84
C VAL A 354 12.68 -5.07 -23.04
N ASN A 355 13.21 -4.95 -24.25
CA ASN A 355 14.58 -5.32 -24.58
C ASN A 355 15.60 -4.38 -23.91
N GLY A 356 15.94 -4.70 -22.70
CA GLY A 356 17.26 -4.46 -22.15
C GLY A 356 17.35 -3.56 -20.94
N THR A 357 16.32 -2.79 -20.52
CA THR A 357 16.49 -1.87 -19.40
C THR A 357 15.28 -1.66 -18.49
N ASP A 358 14.12 -2.22 -18.80
CA ASP A 358 13.01 -2.14 -17.86
C ASP A 358 13.16 -3.22 -16.79
N PRO A 359 13.51 -2.83 -15.56
CA PRO A 359 13.73 -3.79 -14.49
C PRO A 359 12.48 -4.55 -14.05
N TYR A 360 11.26 -4.20 -14.53
CA TYR A 360 10.00 -4.73 -14.02
C TYR A 360 9.53 -5.99 -14.70
N THR A 361 9.87 -6.18 -15.94
CA THR A 361 9.44 -7.35 -16.73
C THR A 361 10.14 -8.65 -16.36
N GLN A 362 11.27 -8.57 -15.70
CA GLN A 362 12.02 -9.77 -15.28
C GLN A 362 11.54 -10.39 -13.94
N PHE A 363 10.63 -9.73 -13.18
CA PHE A 363 10.49 -10.08 -11.76
C PHE A 363 9.05 -10.19 -11.23
N HIS A 364 8.03 -10.20 -12.07
CA HIS A 364 6.63 -10.38 -11.63
C HIS A 364 6.16 -9.40 -10.52
N VAL A 365 6.80 -8.22 -10.39
CA VAL A 365 6.17 -7.11 -9.69
C VAL A 365 5.09 -6.60 -10.61
N THR A 366 3.87 -6.47 -10.11
CA THR A 366 2.86 -5.75 -10.86
C THR A 366 3.30 -4.30 -11.00
N ALA A 367 2.91 -3.65 -12.09
CA ALA A 367 3.17 -2.24 -12.28
C ALA A 367 2.58 -1.41 -11.12
N GLU A 368 1.44 -1.82 -10.59
CA GLU A 368 0.79 -1.20 -9.46
C GLU A 368 1.61 -1.34 -8.18
N GLU A 369 2.14 -2.52 -7.89
CA GLU A 369 3.01 -2.73 -6.71
C GLU A 369 4.25 -1.86 -6.79
N PHE A 370 4.86 -1.77 -7.97
CA PHE A 370 6.01 -0.91 -8.18
C PHE A 370 5.66 0.58 -7.97
N GLN A 371 4.58 1.05 -8.59
CA GLN A 371 4.12 2.44 -8.41
C GLN A 371 3.76 2.71 -6.95
N THR A 372 3.14 1.75 -6.28
CA THR A 372 2.84 1.83 -4.86
C THR A 372 4.11 2.02 -4.02
N ILE A 373 5.15 1.23 -4.28
CA ILE A 373 6.44 1.33 -3.58
C ILE A 373 7.07 2.69 -3.80
N HIS A 374 7.12 3.16 -5.05
CA HIS A 374 7.69 4.46 -5.37
C HIS A 374 6.87 5.61 -4.79
N ALA A 375 5.54 5.50 -4.78
CA ALA A 375 4.67 6.54 -4.25
C ALA A 375 4.84 6.75 -2.74
N ILE A 376 5.14 5.69 -1.99
CA ILE A 376 5.21 5.77 -0.54
C ILE A 376 6.63 5.90 0.01
N SER A 377 7.66 5.47 -0.73
CA SER A 377 9.05 5.41 -0.27
C SER A 377 9.96 6.49 -0.84
N ARG A 378 9.44 7.44 -1.63
CA ARG A 378 10.22 8.52 -2.25
C ARG A 378 9.70 9.90 -1.80
N ASP A 379 10.57 10.90 -1.84
CA ASP A 379 10.22 12.30 -1.54
C ASP A 379 9.36 12.92 -2.63
N GLU A 380 9.55 12.48 -3.87
CA GLU A 380 8.74 12.83 -5.02
C GLU A 380 8.48 11.58 -5.84
N THR A 381 7.23 11.40 -6.26
CA THR A 381 6.81 10.34 -7.20
C THR A 381 6.71 10.96 -8.59
N ALA A 382 7.52 10.50 -9.53
CA ALA A 382 7.41 10.91 -10.93
C ALA A 382 6.14 10.34 -11.57
N ALA A 383 5.55 11.07 -12.52
CA ALA A 383 4.51 10.52 -13.37
C ALA A 383 5.08 9.41 -14.25
N ASN A 384 4.32 8.34 -14.44
CA ASN A 384 4.66 7.28 -15.37
C ASN A 384 3.48 7.02 -16.32
N PRO A 385 3.55 7.53 -17.57
CA PRO A 385 2.47 7.36 -18.54
C PRO A 385 2.15 5.90 -18.85
N SER A 386 3.15 5.01 -18.85
CA SER A 386 2.94 3.57 -19.13
C SER A 386 2.08 2.88 -18.06
N PHE A 387 2.02 3.44 -16.87
CA PHE A 387 1.20 2.96 -15.76
C PHE A 387 0.03 3.87 -15.42
N HIS A 388 -0.22 4.87 -16.25
CA HIS A 388 -1.26 5.88 -16.05
C HIS A 388 -1.19 6.58 -14.69
N SER A 389 0.01 6.65 -14.09
CA SER A 389 0.21 7.30 -12.81
C SER A 389 0.52 8.78 -12.97
N LEU A 390 0.08 9.55 -11.98
CA LEU A 390 0.31 10.98 -11.87
C LEU A 390 1.52 11.25 -10.98
N GLY A 391 2.36 12.20 -11.35
CA GLY A 391 3.41 12.69 -10.46
C GLY A 391 2.82 13.31 -9.20
N GLN A 392 3.52 13.15 -8.06
CA GLN A 392 3.10 13.71 -6.77
C GLN A 392 4.30 14.30 -6.04
N LYS A 393 4.21 15.57 -5.67
CA LYS A 393 5.13 16.23 -4.73
C LYS A 393 4.61 16.06 -3.32
N TRP A 394 5.49 15.72 -2.38
CA TRP A 394 5.09 15.44 -1.00
C TRP A 394 5.36 16.59 -0.02
N TYR A 395 6.04 17.64 -0.47
CA TYR A 395 6.24 18.90 0.25
C TYR A 395 6.83 18.71 1.66
N GLY A 396 7.73 17.75 1.83
CA GLY A 396 8.38 17.44 3.11
C GLY A 396 7.65 16.45 4.00
N LEU A 397 6.50 15.89 3.58
CA LEU A 397 5.94 14.72 4.27
C LEU A 397 6.92 13.55 4.16
N LYS A 398 7.22 12.94 5.31
CA LYS A 398 8.17 11.84 5.38
C LYS A 398 7.74 10.65 4.51
N PRO A 399 8.70 9.85 4.01
CA PRO A 399 8.41 8.61 3.30
C PRO A 399 7.83 7.54 4.24
N VAL A 400 7.18 6.53 3.63
CA VAL A 400 6.64 5.36 4.30
C VAL A 400 7.51 4.15 3.96
N TRP A 401 7.77 3.28 4.94
CA TRP A 401 8.43 2.01 4.68
C TRP A 401 7.52 1.07 3.89
N SER A 402 8.02 0.58 2.78
CA SER A 402 7.38 -0.50 2.02
C SER A 402 7.59 -1.84 2.73
N VAL A 403 6.55 -2.66 2.80
CA VAL A 403 6.63 -4.00 3.39
C VAL A 403 6.45 -5.04 2.30
N ALA A 404 7.54 -5.72 1.96
CA ALA A 404 7.54 -6.87 1.06
C ALA A 404 7.10 -8.12 1.82
N SER A 405 6.05 -8.78 1.33
CA SER A 405 5.48 -9.97 1.97
C SER A 405 4.68 -10.82 0.98
N GLY A 406 4.19 -11.97 1.42
CA GLY A 406 3.30 -12.80 0.60
C GLY A 406 3.94 -14.08 0.07
N GLY A 407 4.50 -14.89 0.96
CA GLY A 407 5.11 -16.19 0.61
C GLY A 407 6.59 -16.13 0.28
N LEU A 408 7.26 -15.09 0.76
CA LEU A 408 8.72 -14.96 0.65
C LEU A 408 9.44 -16.04 1.45
N HIS A 409 10.59 -16.45 0.93
CA HIS A 409 11.54 -17.35 1.59
C HIS A 409 12.99 -16.90 1.31
N PRO A 410 13.99 -17.34 2.10
CA PRO A 410 15.36 -16.82 1.97
C PRO A 410 15.95 -16.89 0.57
N GLY A 411 15.55 -17.85 -0.26
CA GLY A 411 16.10 -18.07 -1.60
C GLY A 411 15.72 -17.01 -2.67
N VAL A 412 14.78 -16.09 -2.37
CA VAL A 412 14.33 -15.05 -3.33
C VAL A 412 14.70 -13.63 -2.91
N LEU A 413 15.36 -13.45 -1.76
CA LEU A 413 15.52 -12.13 -1.14
C LEU A 413 16.49 -11.22 -1.89
N ASP A 414 17.50 -11.75 -2.59
CA ASP A 414 18.40 -10.93 -3.43
C ASP A 414 17.60 -10.22 -4.54
N THR A 415 16.69 -10.92 -5.19
CA THR A 415 15.81 -10.34 -6.20
C THR A 415 14.87 -9.28 -5.59
N VAL A 416 14.32 -9.56 -4.42
CA VAL A 416 13.42 -8.60 -3.73
C VAL A 416 14.17 -7.29 -3.43
N VAL A 417 15.38 -7.40 -2.87
CA VAL A 417 16.19 -6.21 -2.53
C VAL A 417 16.73 -5.50 -3.77
N GLU A 418 17.13 -6.24 -4.80
CA GLU A 418 17.55 -5.67 -6.08
C GLU A 418 16.46 -4.77 -6.68
N LYS A 419 15.18 -5.15 -6.51
CA LYS A 419 14.05 -4.42 -7.06
C LYS A 419 13.52 -3.29 -6.19
N LEU A 420 13.45 -3.51 -4.89
CA LEU A 420 12.79 -2.60 -3.97
C LEU A 420 13.77 -1.73 -3.18
N GLY A 421 15.07 -2.01 -3.30
CA GLY A 421 16.11 -1.33 -2.53
C GLY A 421 16.22 -1.85 -1.10
N HIS A 422 17.03 -1.15 -0.29
CA HIS A 422 17.35 -1.55 1.08
C HIS A 422 16.42 -0.95 2.14
N ASP A 423 15.67 0.10 1.79
CA ASP A 423 14.74 0.77 2.72
C ASP A 423 13.36 0.11 2.70
N ILE A 424 13.34 -1.20 3.00
CA ILE A 424 12.15 -2.04 3.02
C ILE A 424 12.09 -2.93 4.27
N PHE A 425 10.86 -3.28 4.66
CA PHE A 425 10.59 -4.42 5.53
C PHE A 425 10.49 -5.69 4.68
N ILE A 426 11.19 -6.73 5.07
CA ILE A 426 11.02 -8.07 4.52
C ILE A 426 10.33 -8.94 5.56
N GLN A 427 9.08 -9.29 5.28
CA GLN A 427 8.27 -10.12 6.17
C GLN A 427 8.20 -11.55 5.66
N LEU A 428 8.77 -12.45 6.44
CA LEU A 428 8.77 -13.88 6.18
C LEU A 428 7.75 -14.58 7.10
N GLY A 429 6.98 -15.51 6.58
CA GLY A 429 6.09 -16.35 7.37
C GLY A 429 6.55 -17.80 7.30
N GLY A 430 5.97 -18.56 6.36
CA GLY A 430 6.38 -19.94 6.07
C GLY A 430 7.87 -20.08 5.72
N GLY A 431 8.47 -19.06 5.07
CA GLY A 431 9.90 -19.07 4.73
C GLY A 431 10.87 -19.05 5.93
N VAL A 432 10.38 -18.82 7.15
CA VAL A 432 11.13 -18.96 8.39
C VAL A 432 10.60 -20.17 9.18
N LEU A 433 9.30 -20.19 9.47
CA LEU A 433 8.69 -21.22 10.34
C LEU A 433 8.64 -22.62 9.71
N GLY A 434 8.76 -22.71 8.39
CA GLY A 434 8.78 -23.97 7.64
C GLY A 434 10.18 -24.43 7.23
N HIS A 435 11.25 -23.86 7.78
CA HIS A 435 12.61 -24.31 7.49
C HIS A 435 12.80 -25.77 7.94
N PRO A 436 13.49 -26.63 7.16
CA PRO A 436 13.62 -28.05 7.46
C PRO A 436 14.30 -28.33 8.81
N ASP A 437 15.20 -27.46 9.23
CA ASP A 437 15.92 -27.57 10.50
C ASP A 437 15.30 -26.71 11.64
N GLY A 438 14.04 -26.30 11.48
CA GLY A 438 13.30 -25.54 12.48
C GLY A 438 13.35 -24.01 12.28
N ALA A 439 12.57 -23.32 13.10
CA ALA A 439 12.30 -21.88 12.92
C ALA A 439 13.57 -21.02 13.16
N GLU A 440 14.43 -21.38 14.11
CA GLU A 440 15.68 -20.70 14.39
C GLU A 440 16.65 -20.79 13.20
N ALA A 441 16.71 -21.97 12.57
CA ALA A 441 17.46 -22.13 11.32
C ALA A 441 16.87 -21.31 10.18
N GLY A 442 15.54 -21.16 10.16
CA GLY A 442 14.86 -20.26 9.22
C GLY A 442 15.26 -18.78 9.40
N VAL A 443 15.39 -18.32 10.64
CA VAL A 443 15.94 -16.98 10.95
C VAL A 443 17.39 -16.88 10.49
N MET A 444 18.22 -17.87 10.80
CA MET A 444 19.62 -17.91 10.34
C MET A 444 19.73 -17.85 8.82
N ALA A 445 18.86 -18.59 8.10
CA ALA A 445 18.82 -18.55 6.64
C ALA A 445 18.47 -17.16 6.11
N ALA A 446 17.54 -16.47 6.75
CA ALA A 446 17.19 -15.09 6.39
C ALA A 446 18.34 -14.12 6.65
N LEU A 447 19.02 -14.22 7.80
CA LEU A 447 20.18 -13.39 8.12
C LEU A 447 21.37 -13.65 7.19
N GLN A 448 21.64 -14.92 6.84
CA GLN A 448 22.66 -15.28 5.85
C GLN A 448 22.32 -14.76 4.45
N ALA A 449 21.04 -14.77 4.05
CA ALA A 449 20.60 -14.14 2.81
C ALA A 449 20.87 -12.62 2.84
N ARG A 450 20.53 -11.93 3.95
CA ARG A 450 20.86 -10.50 4.13
C ARG A 450 22.38 -10.26 4.05
N GLN A 451 23.17 -11.09 4.70
CA GLN A 451 24.64 -10.99 4.63
C GLN A 451 25.17 -11.13 3.21
N ALA A 452 24.68 -12.13 2.45
CA ALA A 452 25.05 -12.30 1.05
C ALA A 452 24.71 -11.06 0.22
N ILE A 453 23.48 -10.56 0.34
CA ILE A 453 23.00 -9.36 -0.37
C ILE A 453 23.87 -8.14 -0.03
N MET A 454 24.12 -7.89 1.25
CA MET A 454 24.90 -6.74 1.71
C MET A 454 26.37 -6.80 1.28
N SER A 455 26.88 -8.00 1.02
CA SER A 455 28.24 -8.20 0.46
C SER A 455 28.29 -8.24 -1.08
N GLY A 456 27.14 -8.00 -1.75
CA GLY A 456 27.04 -8.05 -3.21
C GLY A 456 27.08 -9.46 -3.81
N GLN A 457 26.90 -10.50 -3.00
CA GLN A 457 26.92 -11.88 -3.42
C GLN A 457 25.49 -12.38 -3.71
N ARG A 458 25.31 -13.16 -4.77
CA ARG A 458 24.04 -13.85 -5.04
C ARG A 458 23.79 -14.95 -4.00
N ILE A 459 22.53 -15.13 -3.62
CA ILE A 459 22.08 -16.16 -2.67
C ILE A 459 22.52 -17.56 -3.13
N THR A 460 22.43 -17.84 -4.43
CA THR A 460 22.86 -19.12 -5.01
C THR A 460 24.36 -19.37 -4.87
N GLU A 461 25.18 -18.32 -4.98
CA GLU A 461 26.62 -18.40 -4.82
C GLU A 461 27.01 -18.62 -3.37
N TYR A 462 26.37 -17.88 -2.46
CA TYR A 462 26.56 -18.08 -1.03
C TYR A 462 26.20 -19.52 -0.60
N ALA A 463 25.05 -20.02 -1.06
CA ALA A 463 24.59 -21.37 -0.73
C ALA A 463 25.56 -22.47 -1.27
N LYS A 464 26.12 -22.28 -2.47
CA LYS A 464 27.13 -23.17 -3.04
C LYS A 464 28.45 -23.14 -2.27
N ALA A 465 28.88 -21.95 -1.86
CA ALA A 465 30.12 -21.77 -1.08
C ALA A 465 29.98 -22.30 0.37
N ASN A 466 28.75 -22.36 0.89
CA ASN A 466 28.46 -22.76 2.28
C ASN A 466 27.39 -23.87 2.31
N PRO A 467 27.68 -25.09 1.82
CA PRO A 467 26.66 -26.14 1.62
C PRO A 467 26.02 -26.66 2.93
N GLY A 468 26.67 -26.46 4.08
CA GLY A 468 26.13 -26.77 5.41
C GLY A 468 25.37 -25.62 6.09
N SER A 469 25.18 -24.49 5.40
CA SER A 469 24.48 -23.33 5.98
C SER A 469 22.95 -23.51 5.98
N ALA A 470 22.28 -22.80 6.90
CA ALA A 470 20.82 -22.75 6.91
C ALA A 470 20.25 -22.18 5.59
N LEU A 471 20.93 -21.19 4.99
CA LEU A 471 20.54 -20.66 3.68
C LEU A 471 20.63 -21.71 2.59
N ALA A 472 21.68 -22.57 2.58
CA ALA A 472 21.79 -23.64 1.61
C ALA A 472 20.67 -24.68 1.76
N ALA A 473 20.28 -25.02 2.98
CA ALA A 473 19.12 -25.89 3.26
C ALA A 473 17.80 -25.26 2.78
N ALA A 474 17.60 -23.97 3.00
CA ALA A 474 16.44 -23.24 2.51
C ALA A 474 16.38 -23.21 0.98
N VAL A 475 17.49 -22.91 0.30
CA VAL A 475 17.59 -22.92 -1.17
C VAL A 475 17.35 -24.31 -1.74
N LYS A 476 17.88 -25.34 -1.09
CA LYS A 476 17.63 -26.74 -1.50
C LYS A 476 16.13 -27.10 -1.42
N LEU A 477 15.42 -26.64 -0.38
CA LEU A 477 14.00 -26.93 -0.17
C LEU A 477 13.11 -26.12 -1.09
N TRP A 478 13.36 -24.81 -1.20
CA TRP A 478 12.44 -23.88 -1.86
C TRP A 478 12.93 -23.36 -3.22
N GLY A 479 14.21 -23.52 -3.54
CA GLY A 479 14.81 -22.92 -4.74
C GLY A 479 14.95 -21.41 -4.63
N THR A 480 14.94 -20.73 -5.78
CA THR A 480 15.08 -19.27 -5.92
C THR A 480 13.89 -18.64 -6.66
N GLU A 481 12.82 -19.39 -6.80
CA GLU A 481 11.57 -18.93 -7.43
C GLU A 481 10.41 -18.94 -6.42
N PRO A 482 9.38 -18.10 -6.64
CA PRO A 482 8.19 -18.10 -5.79
C PRO A 482 7.55 -19.48 -5.74
N LYS A 483 7.11 -19.91 -4.57
CA LYS A 483 6.30 -21.14 -4.46
C LYS A 483 4.86 -20.81 -4.77
N ILE A 484 4.42 -21.20 -5.94
CA ILE A 484 3.01 -21.19 -6.36
C ILE A 484 2.36 -22.45 -5.78
N VAL A 485 1.46 -22.30 -4.83
CA VAL A 485 0.87 -23.45 -4.11
C VAL A 485 -0.55 -23.77 -4.61
N TYR A 486 -1.11 -23.03 -5.58
CA TYR A 486 -2.47 -23.28 -6.10
C TYR A 486 -2.57 -22.98 -7.60
#